data_ff0ae8bd0e8d3457a5b21bba5bcba9cb
#
_entry.id   ff0ae8bd0e8d3457a5b21bba5bcba9cb
#
_cell.length_a   1.000
_cell.length_b   1.000
_cell.length_c   1.000
_cell.angle_alpha   90.00
_cell.angle_beta   90.00
_cell.angle_gamma   90.00
#
_symmetry.space_group_name_H-M   'P 1'
#
loop_
_entity.id
_entity.type
_entity.pdbx_description
1 polymer ?
#
loop_
_entity_poly.entity_id
_entity_poly.type
_entity_poly.pdbx_seq_one_letter_code
_entity_poly.pdbx_strand_id
1 'polypeptide(L)'
;MIEPAARPTRQIWIWGAGHVGRALVHALSPLPDLAITWVDTAPDRFPEILPGNTRALPVSDPIRAIGLAPQGAEHLILTYSHALDLDLCHHLLSHGFVSAGLIGSATKWARFRTRLAALGHAPADIARIQCPIGDPSLGKHPAAIAIGVAAQLLHPAQQSALKAKA
;
A
#
# COMPACT_ATOMS: atom_id res chain seq x y z
N MET A 1 -15.12 5.20 33.76
CA MET A 1 -13.74 5.09 33.28
C MET A 1 -13.82 4.92 31.75
N ILE A 2 -13.30 5.85 30.99
CA ILE A 2 -13.24 5.71 29.52
C ILE A 2 -11.98 4.89 29.25
N GLU A 3 -12.14 3.65 28.76
CA GLU A 3 -11.00 2.90 28.28
C GLU A 3 -10.35 3.68 27.13
N PRO A 4 -9.03 3.88 27.14
CA PRO A 4 -8.38 4.50 25.99
C PRO A 4 -8.60 3.60 24.78
N ALA A 5 -9.07 4.19 23.69
CA ALA A 5 -9.24 3.47 22.44
C ALA A 5 -7.94 2.72 22.13
N ALA A 6 -8.02 1.41 21.89
CA ALA A 6 -6.88 0.59 21.53
C ALA A 6 -6.16 1.24 20.33
N ARG A 7 -4.85 1.43 20.44
CA ARG A 7 -4.07 2.00 19.33
C ARG A 7 -4.11 1.02 18.16
N PRO A 8 -4.30 1.52 16.93
CA PRO A 8 -4.25 0.65 15.76
C PRO A 8 -2.94 -0.15 15.72
N THR A 9 -3.04 -1.45 15.50
CA THR A 9 -1.88 -2.35 15.49
C THR A 9 -1.21 -2.46 14.12
N ARG A 10 -1.93 -2.08 13.04
CA ARG A 10 -1.43 -2.15 11.66
C ARG A 10 -1.43 -0.75 11.03
N GLN A 11 -0.29 -0.40 10.44
CA GLN A 11 -0.11 0.85 9.69
C GLN A 11 -0.18 0.53 8.20
N ILE A 12 -1.20 1.02 7.53
CA ILE A 12 -1.40 0.85 6.08
C ILE A 12 -1.10 2.16 5.38
N TRP A 13 -0.17 2.14 4.44
CA TRP A 13 0.17 3.28 3.59
C TRP A 13 -0.35 3.04 2.19
N ILE A 14 -1.25 3.88 1.72
CA ILE A 14 -1.86 3.81 0.38
C ILE A 14 -1.26 4.94 -0.46
N TRP A 15 -0.57 4.58 -1.52
CA TRP A 15 0.08 5.49 -2.44
C TRP A 15 -0.76 5.65 -3.70
N GLY A 16 -1.49 6.74 -3.79
CA GLY A 16 -2.39 7.07 -4.88
C GLY A 16 -3.83 7.29 -4.43
N ALA A 17 -4.41 8.42 -4.82
CA ALA A 17 -5.78 8.81 -4.49
C ALA A 17 -6.69 8.86 -5.74
N GLY A 18 -6.48 7.93 -6.68
CA GLY A 18 -7.36 7.70 -7.80
C GLY A 18 -8.55 6.80 -7.43
N HIS A 19 -9.24 6.26 -8.44
CA HIS A 19 -10.42 5.43 -8.23
C HIS A 19 -10.15 4.20 -7.37
N VAL A 20 -9.03 3.51 -7.58
CA VAL A 20 -8.66 2.33 -6.80
C VAL A 20 -8.30 2.71 -5.36
N GLY A 21 -7.53 3.79 -5.18
CA GLY A 21 -7.19 4.30 -3.84
C GLY A 21 -8.41 4.64 -3.02
N ARG A 22 -9.40 5.31 -3.63
CA ARG A 22 -10.69 5.64 -2.99
C ARG A 22 -11.46 4.38 -2.62
N ALA A 23 -11.53 3.40 -3.51
CA ALA A 23 -12.19 2.12 -3.24
C ALA A 23 -11.49 1.35 -2.12
N LEU A 24 -10.16 1.37 -2.07
CA LEU A 24 -9.37 0.74 -1.01
C LEU A 24 -9.63 1.38 0.35
N VAL A 25 -9.58 2.70 0.45
CA VAL A 25 -9.88 3.40 1.71
C VAL A 25 -11.30 3.08 2.17
N HIS A 26 -12.26 3.07 1.25
CA HIS A 26 -13.65 2.72 1.56
C HIS A 26 -13.78 1.29 2.08
N ALA A 27 -13.09 0.33 1.48
CA ALA A 27 -13.15 -1.06 1.89
C ALA A 27 -12.39 -1.35 3.19
N LEU A 28 -11.24 -0.70 3.40
CA LEU A 28 -10.34 -0.98 4.52
C LEU A 28 -10.67 -0.20 5.78
N SER A 29 -11.18 1.03 5.66
CA SER A 29 -11.42 1.90 6.81
C SER A 29 -12.39 1.32 7.86
N PRO A 30 -13.41 0.52 7.52
CA PRO A 30 -14.27 -0.11 8.52
C PRO A 30 -13.60 -1.24 9.31
N LEU A 31 -12.45 -1.75 8.84
CA LEU A 31 -11.77 -2.85 9.51
C LEU A 31 -11.12 -2.37 10.81
N PRO A 32 -11.22 -3.14 11.90
CA PRO A 32 -10.62 -2.76 13.17
C PRO A 32 -9.10 -2.80 13.10
N ASP A 33 -8.46 -2.06 14.01
CA ASP A 33 -7.02 -2.07 14.24
C ASP A 33 -6.17 -1.56 13.05
N LEU A 34 -6.76 -0.81 12.12
CA LEU A 34 -6.04 -0.17 11.03
C LEU A 34 -5.88 1.34 11.26
N ALA A 35 -4.68 1.84 10.99
CA ALA A 35 -4.40 3.25 10.77
C ALA A 35 -3.93 3.43 9.34
N ILE A 36 -4.67 4.23 8.56
CA ILE A 36 -4.42 4.42 7.14
C ILE A 36 -3.77 5.79 6.92
N THR A 37 -2.61 5.80 6.28
CA THR A 37 -2.00 7.00 5.72
C THR A 37 -2.14 6.96 4.21
N TRP A 38 -2.81 7.96 3.66
CA TRP A 38 -3.16 8.01 2.24
C TRP A 38 -2.40 9.13 1.56
N VAL A 39 -1.53 8.78 0.63
CA VAL A 39 -0.55 9.69 0.02
C VAL A 39 -0.90 9.99 -1.43
N ASP A 40 -0.88 11.25 -1.81
CA ASP A 40 -0.90 11.70 -3.20
C ASP A 40 -0.24 13.08 -3.31
N THR A 41 -0.16 13.61 -4.52
CA THR A 41 0.66 14.80 -4.83
C THR A 41 -0.02 16.13 -4.51
N ALA A 42 -1.35 16.17 -4.34
CA ALA A 42 -2.06 17.41 -4.10
C ALA A 42 -3.29 17.22 -3.18
N PRO A 43 -3.66 18.24 -2.38
CA PRO A 43 -4.80 18.14 -1.45
C PRO A 43 -6.14 17.85 -2.11
N ASP A 44 -6.37 18.35 -3.31
CA ASP A 44 -7.62 18.18 -4.07
C ASP A 44 -7.82 16.77 -4.63
N ARG A 45 -6.82 15.90 -4.50
CA ARG A 45 -6.93 14.48 -4.84
C ARG A 45 -7.80 13.71 -3.84
N PHE A 46 -7.89 14.19 -2.61
CA PHE A 46 -8.61 13.52 -1.52
C PHE A 46 -10.05 14.03 -1.39
N PRO A 47 -10.99 13.21 -0.89
CA PRO A 47 -12.31 13.70 -0.51
C PRO A 47 -12.22 14.65 0.69
N GLU A 48 -13.21 15.55 0.83
CA GLU A 48 -13.25 16.50 1.96
C GLU A 48 -13.40 15.81 3.30
N ILE A 49 -14.16 14.72 3.34
CA ILE A 49 -14.42 13.95 4.56
C ILE A 49 -13.69 12.62 4.48
N LEU A 50 -12.85 12.37 5.47
CA LEU A 50 -12.08 11.13 5.60
C LEU A 50 -12.62 10.26 6.75
N PRO A 51 -12.54 8.93 6.65
CA PRO A 51 -12.78 8.04 7.78
C PRO A 51 -11.89 8.39 8.98
N GLY A 52 -12.38 8.14 10.21
CA GLY A 52 -11.69 8.53 11.44
C GLY A 52 -10.30 7.92 11.65
N ASN A 53 -10.01 6.77 11.01
CA ASN A 53 -8.71 6.12 11.07
C ASN A 53 -7.83 6.40 9.84
N THR A 54 -8.24 7.33 8.98
CA THR A 54 -7.53 7.68 7.74
C THR A 54 -7.08 9.12 7.79
N ARG A 55 -5.81 9.35 7.50
CA ARG A 55 -5.28 10.70 7.28
C ARG A 55 -4.76 10.84 5.85
N ALA A 56 -5.06 11.96 5.23
CA ALA A 56 -4.47 12.34 3.95
C ALA A 56 -3.10 12.97 4.17
N LEU A 57 -2.17 12.61 3.30
CA LEU A 57 -0.81 13.18 3.27
C LEU A 57 -0.53 13.68 1.85
N PRO A 58 -0.94 14.92 1.53
CA PRO A 58 -0.57 15.56 0.27
C PRO A 58 0.89 15.98 0.32
N VAL A 59 1.70 15.50 -0.64
CA VAL A 59 3.12 15.82 -0.73
C VAL A 59 3.51 16.02 -2.19
N SER A 60 4.26 17.05 -2.49
CA SER A 60 4.72 17.31 -3.86
C SER A 60 5.68 16.23 -4.37
N ASP A 61 6.43 15.60 -3.47
CA ASP A 61 7.35 14.51 -3.76
C ASP A 61 7.04 13.31 -2.87
N PRO A 62 6.26 12.32 -3.35
CA PRO A 62 5.91 11.15 -2.58
C PRO A 62 7.12 10.33 -2.08
N ILE A 63 8.23 10.33 -2.81
CA ILE A 63 9.42 9.59 -2.41
C ILE A 63 9.96 10.08 -1.06
N ARG A 64 9.89 11.37 -0.80
CA ARG A 64 10.31 11.94 0.49
C ARG A 64 9.40 11.50 1.65
N ALA A 65 8.14 11.22 1.37
CA ALA A 65 7.20 10.76 2.39
C ALA A 65 7.51 9.34 2.90
N ILE A 66 8.26 8.54 2.15
CA ILE A 66 8.68 7.19 2.56
C ILE A 66 9.40 7.24 3.90
N GLY A 67 10.24 8.24 4.14
CA GLY A 67 10.96 8.42 5.40
C GLY A 67 10.06 8.62 6.63
N LEU A 68 8.80 9.00 6.42
CA LEU A 68 7.81 9.17 7.50
C LEU A 68 7.10 7.86 7.86
N ALA A 69 7.18 6.84 6.99
CA ALA A 69 6.55 5.56 7.23
C ALA A 69 7.36 4.73 8.24
N PRO A 70 6.70 4.12 9.24
CA PRO A 70 7.39 3.18 10.11
C PRO A 70 7.83 1.95 9.33
N GLN A 71 8.93 1.32 9.74
CA GLN A 71 9.41 0.08 9.10
C GLN A 71 8.43 -1.09 9.26
N GLY A 72 7.54 -1.02 10.23
CA GLY A 72 6.45 -1.98 10.43
C GLY A 72 5.22 -1.70 9.56
N ALA A 73 5.27 -0.76 8.63
CA ALA A 73 4.14 -0.44 7.76
C ALA A 73 3.97 -1.45 6.63
N GLU A 74 2.72 -1.54 6.17
CA GLU A 74 2.31 -2.25 4.97
C GLU A 74 1.99 -1.22 3.89
N HIS A 75 2.46 -1.44 2.67
CA HIS A 75 2.32 -0.48 1.59
C HIS A 75 1.50 -1.03 0.43
N LEU A 76 0.58 -0.22 -0.08
CA LEU A 76 -0.21 -0.49 -1.27
C LEU A 76 0.09 0.61 -2.29
N ILE A 77 0.72 0.24 -3.41
CA ILE A 77 1.22 1.17 -4.42
C ILE A 77 0.31 1.09 -5.65
N LEU A 78 -0.35 2.21 -5.96
CA LEU A 78 -1.36 2.27 -7.00
C LEU A 78 -1.51 3.69 -7.57
N THR A 79 -0.38 4.35 -7.85
CA THR A 79 -0.40 5.66 -8.47
C THR A 79 -0.77 5.57 -9.95
N TYR A 80 -1.10 6.70 -10.56
CA TYR A 80 -1.36 6.77 -12.00
C TYR A 80 -0.09 6.75 -12.85
N SER A 81 1.09 6.84 -12.23
CA SER A 81 2.38 6.93 -12.91
C SER A 81 3.22 5.67 -12.69
N HIS A 82 3.50 4.94 -13.76
CA HIS A 82 4.39 3.78 -13.71
C HIS A 82 5.80 4.17 -13.23
N ALA A 83 6.30 5.34 -13.60
CA ALA A 83 7.60 5.83 -13.17
C ALA A 83 7.63 6.06 -11.65
N LEU A 84 6.57 6.68 -11.10
CA LEU A 84 6.46 6.89 -9.66
C LEU A 84 6.28 5.57 -8.91
N ASP A 85 5.48 4.65 -9.43
CA ASP A 85 5.33 3.32 -8.84
C ASP A 85 6.68 2.59 -8.74
N LEU A 86 7.51 2.67 -9.78
CA LEU A 86 8.85 2.07 -9.78
C LEU A 86 9.76 2.73 -8.74
N ASP A 87 9.76 4.05 -8.68
CA ASP A 87 10.56 4.80 -7.70
C ASP A 87 10.13 4.50 -6.26
N LEU A 88 8.84 4.37 -6.02
CA LEU A 88 8.31 3.95 -4.71
C LEU A 88 8.81 2.54 -4.35
N CYS A 89 8.71 1.58 -5.26
CA CYS A 89 9.25 0.23 -5.05
C CYS A 89 10.74 0.26 -4.71
N HIS A 90 11.51 1.01 -5.48
CA HIS A 90 12.96 1.14 -5.29
C HIS A 90 13.31 1.67 -3.89
N HIS A 91 12.71 2.77 -3.49
CA HIS A 91 13.01 3.41 -2.21
C HIS A 91 12.43 2.64 -1.01
N LEU A 92 11.27 2.00 -1.17
CA LEU A 92 10.70 1.15 -0.12
C LEU A 92 11.56 -0.07 0.17
N LEU A 93 12.15 -0.69 -0.86
CA LEU A 93 13.08 -1.81 -0.67
C LEU A 93 14.30 -1.42 0.17
N SER A 94 14.76 -0.19 0.05
CA SER A 94 15.88 0.33 0.85
C SER A 94 15.44 0.81 2.24
N HIS A 95 14.21 1.32 2.38
CA HIS A 95 13.68 1.80 3.65
C HIS A 95 13.28 0.67 4.60
N GLY A 96 12.70 -0.39 4.08
CA GLY A 96 12.13 -1.48 4.84
C GLY A 96 10.62 -1.37 5.06
N PHE A 97 9.97 -2.51 5.10
CA PHE A 97 8.52 -2.63 5.30
C PHE A 97 8.16 -4.04 5.76
N VAL A 98 6.95 -4.21 6.25
CA VAL A 98 6.42 -5.54 6.57
C VAL A 98 5.89 -6.21 5.32
N SER A 99 5.12 -5.50 4.52
CA SER A 99 4.63 -5.96 3.22
C SER A 99 4.48 -4.81 2.24
N ALA A 100 4.57 -5.10 0.96
CA ALA A 100 4.31 -4.15 -0.11
C ALA A 100 3.60 -4.84 -1.27
N GLY A 101 2.55 -4.21 -1.77
CA GLY A 101 1.78 -4.66 -2.91
C GLY A 101 1.70 -3.58 -3.97
N LEU A 102 1.82 -3.97 -5.23
CA LEU A 102 1.78 -3.10 -6.40
C LEU A 102 0.60 -3.47 -7.28
N ILE A 103 -0.18 -2.47 -7.68
CA ILE A 103 -1.18 -2.66 -8.72
C ILE A 103 -0.48 -2.85 -10.07
N GLY A 104 -0.93 -3.81 -10.86
CA GLY A 104 -0.40 -3.99 -12.21
C GLY A 104 -0.59 -5.39 -12.75
N SER A 105 -0.17 -5.55 -14.00
CA SER A 105 -0.16 -6.83 -14.71
C SER A 105 1.15 -7.60 -14.51
N ALA A 106 1.15 -8.86 -14.91
CA ALA A 106 2.37 -9.67 -14.97
C ALA A 106 3.44 -9.04 -15.87
N THR A 107 3.03 -8.40 -16.97
CA THR A 107 3.94 -7.70 -17.88
C THR A 107 4.59 -6.48 -17.22
N LYS A 108 3.82 -5.67 -16.51
CA LYS A 108 4.35 -4.53 -15.74
C LYS A 108 5.35 -5.03 -14.69
N TRP A 109 4.99 -6.07 -13.95
CA TRP A 109 5.87 -6.61 -12.91
C TRP A 109 7.18 -7.18 -13.47
N ALA A 110 7.12 -7.87 -14.59
CA ALA A 110 8.35 -8.37 -15.27
C ALA A 110 9.31 -7.22 -15.61
N ARG A 111 8.80 -6.10 -16.12
CA ARG A 111 9.60 -4.89 -16.39
C ARG A 111 10.17 -4.29 -15.11
N PHE A 112 9.38 -4.19 -14.07
CA PHE A 112 9.80 -3.63 -12.78
C PHE A 112 10.89 -4.48 -12.14
N ARG A 113 10.76 -5.80 -12.15
CA ARG A 113 11.80 -6.71 -11.63
C ARG A 113 13.14 -6.47 -12.31
N THR A 114 13.15 -6.37 -13.63
CA THR A 114 14.36 -6.11 -14.41
C THR A 114 15.01 -4.79 -14.00
N ARG A 115 14.21 -3.74 -13.87
CA ARG A 115 14.71 -2.41 -13.51
C ARG A 115 15.19 -2.33 -12.06
N LEU A 116 14.49 -2.96 -11.14
CA LEU A 116 14.89 -3.03 -9.73
C LEU A 116 16.21 -3.81 -9.56
N ALA A 117 16.39 -4.90 -10.31
CA ALA A 117 17.65 -5.63 -10.33
C ALA A 117 18.80 -4.77 -10.86
N ALA A 118 18.56 -4.00 -11.93
CA ALA A 118 19.55 -3.05 -12.48
C ALA A 118 19.90 -1.92 -11.48
N LEU A 119 18.99 -1.56 -10.59
CA LEU A 119 19.21 -0.59 -9.51
C LEU A 119 19.95 -1.19 -8.30
N GLY A 120 20.29 -2.47 -8.34
CA GLY A 120 21.10 -3.12 -7.32
C GLY A 120 20.33 -3.94 -6.28
N HIS A 121 19.03 -4.12 -6.43
CA HIS A 121 18.26 -4.94 -5.50
C HIS A 121 18.45 -6.43 -5.79
N ALA A 122 18.61 -7.22 -4.72
CA ALA A 122 18.71 -8.67 -4.83
C ALA A 122 17.34 -9.31 -5.20
N PRO A 123 17.33 -10.44 -5.94
CA PRO A 123 16.08 -11.12 -6.30
C PRO A 123 15.19 -11.46 -5.09
N ALA A 124 15.76 -11.84 -3.97
CA ALA A 124 15.04 -12.15 -2.75
C ALA A 124 14.32 -10.93 -2.16
N ASP A 125 14.92 -9.75 -2.26
CA ASP A 125 14.32 -8.50 -1.80
C ASP A 125 13.20 -8.06 -2.74
N ILE A 126 13.41 -8.12 -4.04
CA ILE A 126 12.40 -7.80 -5.06
C ILE A 126 11.16 -8.69 -4.89
N ALA A 127 11.35 -9.97 -4.59
CA ALA A 127 10.27 -10.93 -4.38
C ALA A 127 9.37 -10.59 -3.16
N ARG A 128 9.79 -9.70 -2.28
CA ARG A 128 8.97 -9.22 -1.16
C ARG A 128 7.85 -8.27 -1.59
N ILE A 129 7.92 -7.71 -2.79
CA ILE A 129 6.85 -6.91 -3.38
C ILE A 129 5.92 -7.84 -4.13
N GLN A 130 4.64 -7.82 -3.78
CA GLN A 130 3.62 -8.61 -4.45
C GLN A 130 2.98 -7.80 -5.59
N CYS A 131 2.95 -8.37 -6.77
CA CYS A 131 2.25 -7.83 -7.93
C CYS A 131 1.68 -8.96 -8.80
N PRO A 132 0.38 -8.87 -9.17
CA PRO A 132 -0.59 -7.87 -8.78
C PRO A 132 -1.07 -8.05 -7.33
N ILE A 133 -1.51 -6.94 -6.72
CA ILE A 133 -2.20 -7.00 -5.44
C ILE A 133 -3.64 -7.49 -5.63
N GLY A 134 -4.17 -8.15 -4.59
CA GLY A 134 -5.53 -8.65 -4.63
C GLY A 134 -5.67 -9.93 -5.46
N ASP A 135 -6.85 -10.11 -6.03
CA ASP A 135 -7.21 -11.26 -6.84
C ASP A 135 -7.64 -10.82 -8.26
N PRO A 136 -6.78 -11.00 -9.28
CA PRO A 136 -7.08 -10.58 -10.65
C PRO A 136 -8.32 -11.26 -11.24
N SER A 137 -8.73 -12.42 -10.73
CA SER A 137 -9.92 -13.15 -11.21
C SER A 137 -11.22 -12.41 -10.92
N LEU A 138 -11.22 -11.46 -9.96
CA LEU A 138 -12.39 -10.66 -9.62
C LEU A 138 -12.66 -9.51 -10.60
N GLY A 139 -11.75 -9.28 -11.56
CA GLY A 139 -11.88 -8.25 -12.59
C GLY A 139 -11.15 -6.95 -12.24
N LYS A 140 -11.36 -5.93 -13.09
CA LYS A 140 -10.60 -4.67 -13.04
C LYS A 140 -11.38 -3.50 -12.45
N HIS A 141 -12.62 -3.70 -12.05
CA HIS A 141 -13.40 -2.64 -11.41
C HIS A 141 -12.72 -2.22 -10.10
N PRO A 142 -12.58 -0.92 -9.80
CA PRO A 142 -11.91 -0.45 -8.59
C PRO A 142 -12.43 -1.10 -7.31
N ALA A 143 -13.75 -1.29 -7.17
CA ALA A 143 -14.33 -1.96 -6.02
C ALA A 143 -13.96 -3.45 -5.94
N ALA A 144 -13.88 -4.14 -7.08
CA ALA A 144 -13.45 -5.55 -7.12
C ALA A 144 -11.98 -5.71 -6.72
N ILE A 145 -11.12 -4.82 -7.19
CA ILE A 145 -9.71 -4.76 -6.78
C ILE A 145 -9.62 -4.54 -5.26
N ALA A 146 -10.37 -3.59 -4.73
CA ALA A 146 -10.38 -3.28 -3.30
C ALA A 146 -10.85 -4.47 -2.44
N ILE A 147 -11.87 -5.19 -2.88
CA ILE A 147 -12.36 -6.40 -2.20
C ILE A 147 -11.27 -7.47 -2.17
N GLY A 148 -10.60 -7.72 -3.28
CA GLY A 148 -9.52 -8.69 -3.36
C GLY A 148 -8.34 -8.34 -2.45
N VAL A 149 -7.95 -7.07 -2.40
CA VAL A 149 -6.89 -6.59 -1.49
C VAL A 149 -7.32 -6.72 -0.04
N ALA A 150 -8.54 -6.33 0.31
CA ALA A 150 -9.06 -6.45 1.67
C ALA A 150 -9.09 -7.90 2.14
N ALA A 151 -9.56 -8.81 1.30
CA ALA A 151 -9.55 -10.24 1.59
C ALA A 151 -8.15 -10.78 1.85
N GLN A 152 -7.18 -10.36 1.05
CA GLN A 152 -5.78 -10.75 1.19
C GLN A 152 -5.18 -10.23 2.50
N LEU A 153 -5.44 -8.99 2.87
CA LEU A 153 -4.96 -8.40 4.13
C LEU A 153 -5.57 -9.06 5.37
N LEU A 154 -6.78 -9.59 5.25
CA LEU A 154 -7.46 -10.31 6.31
C LEU A 154 -7.12 -11.79 6.38
N HIS A 155 -6.47 -12.34 5.35
CA HIS A 155 -6.18 -13.76 5.29
C HIS A 155 -5.26 -14.19 6.46
N PRO A 156 -5.55 -15.29 7.18
CA PRO A 156 -4.77 -15.70 8.35
C PRO A 156 -3.28 -15.93 8.06
N ALA A 157 -2.92 -16.45 6.90
CA ALA A 157 -1.54 -16.65 6.49
C ALA A 157 -0.78 -15.31 6.36
N GLN A 158 -1.42 -14.29 5.81
CA GLN A 158 -0.85 -12.93 5.70
C GLN A 158 -0.63 -12.33 7.10
N GLN A 159 -1.62 -12.42 7.97
CA GLN A 159 -1.53 -11.90 9.34
C GLN A 159 -0.44 -12.62 10.15
N SER A 160 -0.29 -13.92 10.00
CA SER A 160 0.76 -14.70 10.67
C SER A 160 2.15 -14.29 10.19
N ALA A 161 2.34 -14.08 8.89
CA ALA A 161 3.60 -13.60 8.33
C ALA A 161 3.98 -12.21 8.85
N LEU A 162 3.00 -11.31 9.04
CA LEU A 162 3.19 -9.99 9.61
C LEU A 162 3.60 -10.06 11.09
N LYS A 163 2.95 -10.90 11.87
CA LYS A 163 3.28 -11.09 13.30
C LYS A 163 4.66 -11.68 13.51
N ALA A 164 5.11 -12.58 12.64
CA ALA A 164 6.43 -13.19 12.74
C ALA A 164 7.57 -12.21 12.45
N LYS A 165 7.29 -11.09 11.76
CA LYS A 165 8.28 -10.04 11.40
C LYS A 165 8.25 -8.83 12.35
N ALA A 166 7.25 -8.75 13.19
CA ALA A 166 7.13 -7.71 14.19
C ALA A 166 7.93 -8.07 15.45
#